data_ac3ed210c22ec670df278dfae2b9c9e6
#
_entry.id   ac3ed210c22ec670df278dfae2b9c9e6
#
_cell.length_a   1.000
_cell.length_b   1.000
_cell.length_c   1.000
_cell.angle_alpha   90.00
_cell.angle_beta   90.00
_cell.angle_gamma   90.00
#
_symmetry.space_group_name_H-M   'P 1'
#
loop_
_entity.id
_entity.type
_entity.pdbx_description
1 polymer ?
#
loop_
_entity_poly.entity_id
_entity_poly.type
_entity_poly.pdbx_seq_one_letter_code
_entity_poly.pdbx_strand_id
1 'polypeptide(L)'
;SGLMLQDAGDVFVFGSKNTSKDIHNNVKLVLESGRGYYEYLTANQNIDYFLHLNKSSRGQVKEELEDLFNKLAFHPYVDVLVSELSQGTRQKLSLIIALLCKPKVLCLDEPTNGLDVIAKKQFAKLLLTLSQEKGTIVLMTTHDIYFAKEISTRICIMRSGRIIQQGSFSEIFGKNTRWVKYRIGISNSDKDAFERLFPDLSYQVENERLIVEVKDS
;
A
#
# COMPACT_ATOMS: atom_id res chain seq x y z
N SER A 1 -15.75 3.01 -8.24
CA SER A 1 -16.42 2.36 -7.07
C SER A 1 -17.90 2.72 -6.98
N GLY A 2 -18.34 3.85 -7.54
CA GLY A 2 -19.74 4.30 -7.48
C GLY A 2 -20.18 4.88 -6.13
N LEU A 3 -19.27 5.12 -5.20
CA LEU A 3 -19.58 5.71 -3.90
C LEU A 3 -19.90 7.20 -3.98
N MET A 4 -19.36 7.89 -4.99
CA MET A 4 -19.63 9.30 -5.26
C MET A 4 -19.96 9.47 -6.74
N LEU A 5 -20.88 10.37 -7.02
CA LEU A 5 -21.14 10.82 -8.39
C LEU A 5 -20.15 11.94 -8.72
N GLN A 6 -19.69 11.95 -9.95
CA GLN A 6 -18.89 13.05 -10.49
C GLN A 6 -19.77 14.28 -10.75
N ASP A 7 -19.25 15.46 -10.49
CA ASP A 7 -19.94 16.72 -10.80
C ASP A 7 -19.95 17.00 -12.30
N ALA A 8 -18.90 16.55 -13.03
CA ALA A 8 -18.77 16.68 -14.48
C ALA A 8 -17.88 15.56 -15.06
N GLY A 9 -18.01 15.34 -16.36
CA GLY A 9 -17.27 14.31 -17.08
C GLY A 9 -17.83 12.92 -16.90
N ASP A 10 -17.15 11.93 -17.48
CA ASP A 10 -17.52 10.53 -17.42
C ASP A 10 -16.35 9.67 -16.97
N VAL A 11 -16.65 8.63 -16.20
CA VAL A 11 -15.67 7.61 -15.78
C VAL A 11 -16.04 6.28 -16.42
N PHE A 12 -15.09 5.71 -17.14
CA PHE A 12 -15.23 4.40 -17.78
C PHE A 12 -14.25 3.40 -17.16
N VAL A 13 -14.74 2.20 -16.90
CA VAL A 13 -13.93 1.07 -16.45
C VAL A 13 -14.19 -0.09 -17.39
N PHE A 14 -13.17 -0.57 -18.08
CA PHE A 14 -13.29 -1.59 -19.13
C PHE A 14 -14.36 -1.25 -20.18
N GLY A 15 -14.43 0.01 -20.59
CA GLY A 15 -15.39 0.50 -21.62
C GLY A 15 -16.82 0.71 -21.10
N SER A 16 -17.13 0.35 -19.87
CA SER A 16 -18.44 0.56 -19.24
C SER A 16 -18.45 1.79 -18.34
N LYS A 17 -19.54 2.58 -18.35
CA LYS A 17 -19.69 3.70 -17.41
C LYS A 17 -19.71 3.19 -15.96
N ASN A 18 -19.19 4.00 -15.04
CA ASN A 18 -19.11 3.68 -13.61
C ASN A 18 -20.47 3.46 -12.90
N THR A 19 -21.57 3.77 -13.54
CA THR A 19 -22.93 3.53 -13.06
C THR A 19 -23.45 2.11 -13.36
N SER A 20 -22.71 1.30 -14.14
CA SER A 20 -23.14 -0.07 -14.45
C SER A 20 -22.96 -1.01 -13.26
N LYS A 21 -23.91 -1.95 -13.06
CA LYS A 21 -23.84 -2.97 -11.99
C LYS A 21 -22.57 -3.83 -12.06
N ASP A 22 -22.02 -4.01 -13.26
CA ASP A 22 -20.81 -4.82 -13.48
C ASP A 22 -19.57 -4.22 -12.86
N ILE A 23 -19.53 -2.90 -12.67
CA ILE A 23 -18.39 -2.22 -12.04
C ILE A 23 -18.25 -2.62 -10.58
N HIS A 24 -19.35 -2.72 -9.83
CA HIS A 24 -19.31 -3.09 -8.41
C HIS A 24 -18.69 -4.48 -8.16
N ASN A 25 -18.83 -5.39 -9.11
CA ASN A 25 -18.22 -6.71 -9.03
C ASN A 25 -16.73 -6.69 -9.37
N ASN A 26 -16.31 -5.81 -10.28
CA ASN A 26 -14.95 -5.76 -10.80
C ASN A 26 -14.02 -4.78 -10.07
N VAL A 27 -14.58 -3.78 -9.37
CA VAL A 27 -13.82 -2.74 -8.66
C VAL A 27 -14.05 -2.89 -7.18
N LYS A 28 -12.99 -3.03 -6.40
CA LYS A 28 -13.04 -2.97 -4.92
C LYS A 28 -12.23 -1.80 -4.42
N LEU A 29 -12.76 -1.17 -3.37
CA LEU A 29 -12.13 -0.04 -2.71
C LEU A 29 -11.83 -0.42 -1.27
N VAL A 30 -10.59 -0.18 -0.86
CA VAL A 30 -10.12 -0.28 0.51
C VAL A 30 -9.79 1.12 0.97
N LEU A 31 -10.54 1.62 1.94
CA LEU A 31 -10.37 2.95 2.52
C LEU A 31 -9.28 2.92 3.59
N GLU A 32 -8.70 4.09 3.83
CA GLU A 32 -7.79 4.30 4.95
C GLU A 32 -8.41 3.84 6.27
N SER A 33 -7.59 3.29 7.15
CA SER A 33 -7.98 2.85 8.51
C SER A 33 -8.99 1.68 8.57
N GLY A 34 -9.19 0.98 7.45
CA GLY A 34 -10.03 -0.22 7.46
C GLY A 34 -11.46 0.06 7.89
N ARG A 35 -12.09 1.07 7.31
CA ARG A 35 -13.50 1.40 7.58
C ARG A 35 -14.44 0.48 6.81
N GLY A 36 -15.64 0.28 7.36
CA GLY A 36 -16.71 -0.46 6.70
C GLY A 36 -16.94 -1.87 7.23
N TYR A 37 -16.40 -2.18 8.40
CA TYR A 37 -16.63 -3.44 9.10
C TYR A 37 -17.59 -3.29 10.26
N TYR A 38 -18.09 -4.45 10.68
CA TYR A 38 -18.86 -4.56 11.91
C TYR A 38 -17.89 -4.75 13.07
N GLU A 39 -17.70 -3.72 13.86
CA GLU A 39 -16.73 -3.68 14.96
C GLU A 39 -17.02 -4.71 16.06
N TYR A 40 -18.29 -5.07 16.24
CA TYR A 40 -18.76 -6.07 17.22
C TYR A 40 -18.68 -7.53 16.74
N LEU A 41 -18.25 -7.73 15.49
CA LEU A 41 -18.00 -9.06 14.95
C LEU A 41 -16.49 -9.34 14.98
N THR A 42 -16.13 -10.62 15.07
CA THR A 42 -14.74 -11.04 14.87
C THR A 42 -14.31 -10.81 13.43
N ALA A 43 -13.00 -10.84 13.17
CA ALA A 43 -12.47 -10.75 11.81
C ALA A 43 -13.06 -11.88 10.94
N ASN A 44 -13.16 -13.06 11.48
CA ASN A 44 -13.73 -14.25 10.84
C ASN A 44 -15.19 -14.06 10.43
N GLN A 45 -16.00 -13.54 11.34
CA GLN A 45 -17.42 -13.25 11.10
C GLN A 45 -17.61 -12.14 10.05
N ASN A 46 -16.74 -11.12 10.06
CA ASN A 46 -16.74 -10.11 9.02
C ASN A 46 -16.41 -10.71 7.64
N ILE A 47 -15.40 -11.57 7.55
CA ILE A 47 -15.06 -12.26 6.31
C ILE A 47 -16.27 -13.04 5.79
N ASP A 48 -16.90 -13.84 6.63
CA ASP A 48 -18.09 -14.64 6.24
C ASP A 48 -19.23 -13.75 5.76
N TYR A 49 -19.50 -12.65 6.47
CA TYR A 49 -20.53 -11.68 6.08
C TYR A 49 -20.29 -11.13 4.68
N PHE A 50 -19.07 -10.63 4.41
CA PHE A 50 -18.75 -10.04 3.11
C PHE A 50 -18.67 -11.06 1.99
N LEU A 51 -18.29 -12.31 2.25
CA LEU A 51 -18.37 -13.39 1.29
C LEU A 51 -19.84 -13.65 0.88
N HIS A 52 -20.74 -13.75 1.83
CA HIS A 52 -22.17 -13.96 1.54
C HIS A 52 -22.77 -12.77 0.77
N LEU A 53 -22.41 -11.55 1.14
CA LEU A 53 -22.84 -10.34 0.42
C LEU A 53 -22.39 -10.37 -1.05
N ASN A 54 -21.22 -10.91 -1.34
CA ASN A 54 -20.70 -11.09 -2.69
C ASN A 54 -21.12 -12.43 -3.34
N LYS A 55 -22.13 -13.11 -2.80
CA LYS A 55 -22.65 -14.39 -3.29
C LYS A 55 -21.59 -15.50 -3.37
N SER A 56 -20.62 -15.47 -2.48
CA SER A 56 -19.57 -16.47 -2.32
C SER A 56 -19.68 -17.16 -0.97
N SER A 57 -19.04 -18.30 -0.83
CA SER A 57 -18.98 -19.04 0.43
C SER A 57 -17.52 -19.35 0.80
N ARG A 58 -17.29 -19.57 2.09
CA ARG A 58 -15.96 -19.92 2.60
C ARG A 58 -15.36 -21.15 1.94
N GLY A 59 -16.21 -22.15 1.63
CA GLY A 59 -15.75 -23.36 0.95
C GLY A 59 -15.17 -23.09 -0.45
N GLN A 60 -15.69 -22.10 -1.16
CA GLN A 60 -15.23 -21.71 -2.50
C GLN A 60 -13.89 -20.96 -2.51
N VAL A 61 -13.52 -20.32 -1.39
CA VAL A 61 -12.33 -19.46 -1.28
C VAL A 61 -11.36 -19.94 -0.19
N LYS A 62 -11.51 -21.18 0.28
CA LYS A 62 -10.75 -21.70 1.43
C LYS A 62 -9.23 -21.62 1.21
N GLU A 63 -8.77 -22.03 0.05
CA GLU A 63 -7.34 -22.02 -0.27
C GLU A 63 -6.79 -20.60 -0.40
N GLU A 64 -7.55 -19.72 -1.08
CA GLU A 64 -7.16 -18.32 -1.21
C GLU A 64 -7.17 -17.58 0.14
N LEU A 65 -8.13 -17.90 1.00
CA LEU A 65 -8.21 -17.31 2.33
C LEU A 65 -7.01 -17.71 3.18
N GLU A 66 -6.65 -18.99 3.15
CA GLU A 66 -5.50 -19.52 3.89
C GLU A 66 -4.18 -18.93 3.37
N ASP A 67 -4.04 -18.81 2.05
CA ASP A 67 -2.88 -18.15 1.42
C ASP A 67 -2.75 -16.68 1.86
N LEU A 68 -3.87 -15.94 1.91
CA LEU A 68 -3.88 -14.56 2.36
C LEU A 68 -3.55 -14.43 3.86
N PHE A 69 -4.06 -15.34 4.70
CA PHE A 69 -3.73 -15.37 6.12
C PHE A 69 -2.23 -15.59 6.34
N ASN A 70 -1.63 -16.51 5.59
CA ASN A 70 -0.19 -16.76 5.63
C ASN A 70 0.62 -15.54 5.15
N LYS A 71 0.29 -14.98 3.98
CA LYS A 71 1.01 -13.83 3.40
C LYS A 71 0.96 -12.58 4.26
N LEU A 72 -0.13 -12.37 4.99
CA LEU A 72 -0.35 -11.20 5.83
C LEU A 72 -0.11 -11.46 7.32
N ALA A 73 0.30 -12.69 7.69
CA ALA A 73 0.45 -13.13 9.09
C ALA A 73 -0.81 -12.80 9.91
N PHE A 74 -2.00 -13.20 9.39
CA PHE A 74 -3.28 -12.79 9.95
C PHE A 74 -3.89 -13.82 10.92
N HIS A 75 -3.42 -15.06 10.94
CA HIS A 75 -3.96 -16.15 11.77
C HIS A 75 -4.25 -15.79 13.24
N PRO A 76 -3.37 -15.06 13.95
CA PRO A 76 -3.61 -14.73 15.36
C PRO A 76 -4.85 -13.85 15.61
N TYR A 77 -5.40 -13.25 14.55
CA TYR A 77 -6.44 -12.22 14.65
C TYR A 77 -7.82 -12.70 14.17
N VAL A 78 -7.94 -13.93 13.68
CA VAL A 78 -9.18 -14.42 13.03
C VAL A 78 -10.39 -14.38 13.95
N ASP A 79 -10.22 -14.72 15.22
CA ASP A 79 -11.29 -14.76 16.22
C ASP A 79 -11.31 -13.54 17.15
N VAL A 80 -10.51 -12.51 16.84
CA VAL A 80 -10.47 -11.26 17.59
C VAL A 80 -11.56 -10.32 17.07
N LEU A 81 -12.23 -9.60 17.97
CA LEU A 81 -13.19 -8.56 17.61
C LEU A 81 -12.52 -7.45 16.81
N VAL A 82 -13.18 -6.94 15.76
CA VAL A 82 -12.60 -5.89 14.93
C VAL A 82 -12.32 -4.61 15.73
N SER A 83 -13.13 -4.32 16.76
CA SER A 83 -12.89 -3.21 17.68
C SER A 83 -11.55 -3.29 18.43
N GLU A 84 -11.05 -4.49 18.67
CA GLU A 84 -9.80 -4.75 19.41
C GLU A 84 -8.56 -4.80 18.49
N LEU A 85 -8.76 -4.85 17.16
CA LEU A 85 -7.67 -4.89 16.21
C LEU A 85 -6.96 -3.54 16.11
N SER A 86 -5.63 -3.58 15.97
CA SER A 86 -4.84 -2.40 15.62
C SER A 86 -5.25 -1.86 14.24
N GLN A 87 -4.94 -0.60 13.96
CA GLN A 87 -5.19 0.01 12.64
C GLN A 87 -4.55 -0.82 11.51
N GLY A 88 -3.29 -1.22 11.66
CA GLY A 88 -2.61 -2.03 10.65
C GLY A 88 -3.26 -3.41 10.46
N THR A 89 -3.77 -4.03 11.53
CA THR A 89 -4.46 -5.32 11.43
C THR A 89 -5.83 -5.17 10.78
N ARG A 90 -6.55 -4.09 11.07
CA ARG A 90 -7.80 -3.73 10.36
C ARG A 90 -7.55 -3.50 8.87
N GLN A 91 -6.43 -2.86 8.52
CA GLN A 91 -6.04 -2.66 7.12
C GLN A 91 -5.79 -4.00 6.40
N LYS A 92 -5.12 -4.95 7.06
CA LYS A 92 -4.94 -6.31 6.54
C LYS A 92 -6.28 -7.02 6.33
N LEU A 93 -7.21 -6.92 7.28
CA LEU A 93 -8.56 -7.50 7.14
C LEU A 93 -9.29 -6.93 5.93
N SER A 94 -9.22 -5.61 5.72
CA SER A 94 -9.80 -4.92 4.56
C SER A 94 -9.32 -5.51 3.26
N LEU A 95 -8.02 -5.68 3.18
CA LEU A 95 -7.39 -6.19 1.99
C LEU A 95 -7.80 -7.65 1.74
N ILE A 96 -7.81 -8.49 2.78
CA ILE A 96 -8.27 -9.88 2.68
C ILE A 96 -9.68 -9.93 2.08
N ILE A 97 -10.63 -9.20 2.66
CA ILE A 97 -12.02 -9.17 2.20
C ILE A 97 -12.11 -8.68 0.75
N ALA A 98 -11.38 -7.61 0.40
CA ALA A 98 -11.39 -7.09 -0.96
C ALA A 98 -10.84 -8.10 -1.98
N LEU A 99 -9.78 -8.83 -1.63
CA LEU A 99 -9.10 -9.78 -2.51
C LEU A 99 -9.90 -11.08 -2.72
N LEU A 100 -10.62 -11.54 -1.70
CA LEU A 100 -11.52 -12.71 -1.83
C LEU A 100 -12.62 -12.47 -2.86
N CYS A 101 -12.94 -11.21 -3.18
CA CYS A 101 -13.87 -10.87 -4.26
C CYS A 101 -13.25 -10.93 -5.66
N LYS A 102 -11.97 -11.27 -5.80
CA LYS A 102 -11.22 -11.39 -7.07
C LYS A 102 -11.39 -10.17 -7.98
N PRO A 103 -11.11 -8.94 -7.50
CA PRO A 103 -11.35 -7.72 -8.26
C PRO A 103 -10.42 -7.63 -9.47
N LYS A 104 -10.92 -7.05 -10.57
CA LYS A 104 -10.07 -6.66 -11.70
C LYS A 104 -9.37 -5.31 -11.46
N VAL A 105 -9.99 -4.45 -10.65
CA VAL A 105 -9.41 -3.17 -10.19
C VAL A 105 -9.50 -3.10 -8.68
N LEU A 106 -8.38 -2.88 -8.03
CA LEU A 106 -8.25 -2.68 -6.60
C LEU A 106 -7.83 -1.23 -6.34
N CYS A 107 -8.72 -0.46 -5.74
CA CYS A 107 -8.43 0.91 -5.32
C CYS A 107 -8.06 0.89 -3.83
N LEU A 108 -6.92 1.49 -3.49
CA LEU A 108 -6.38 1.52 -2.13
C LEU A 108 -6.14 2.97 -1.71
N ASP A 109 -6.71 3.38 -0.60
CA ASP A 109 -6.51 4.72 -0.04
C ASP A 109 -5.57 4.64 1.15
N GLU A 110 -4.36 5.22 1.01
CA GLU A 110 -3.28 5.21 2.00
C GLU A 110 -3.05 3.84 2.69
N PRO A 111 -2.87 2.75 1.91
CA PRO A 111 -2.95 1.38 2.44
C PRO A 111 -1.80 1.00 3.37
N THR A 112 -0.74 1.79 3.42
CA THR A 112 0.45 1.53 4.26
C THR A 112 0.40 2.22 5.62
N ASN A 113 -0.64 3.03 5.88
CA ASN A 113 -0.80 3.70 7.17
C ASN A 113 -1.02 2.69 8.29
N GLY A 114 -0.24 2.83 9.38
CA GLY A 114 -0.30 1.91 10.51
C GLY A 114 0.41 0.57 10.33
N LEU A 115 1.06 0.34 9.17
CA LEU A 115 1.89 -0.83 8.94
C LEU A 115 3.34 -0.57 9.37
N ASP A 116 3.95 -1.53 10.05
CA ASP A 116 5.38 -1.55 10.30
C ASP A 116 6.18 -1.88 9.02
N VAL A 117 7.50 -1.78 9.08
CA VAL A 117 8.39 -1.98 7.91
C VAL A 117 8.26 -3.40 7.32
N ILE A 118 8.08 -4.42 8.18
CA ILE A 118 7.96 -5.81 7.74
C ILE A 118 6.62 -6.01 7.03
N ALA A 119 5.53 -5.51 7.63
CA ALA A 119 4.20 -5.57 7.03
C ALA A 119 4.13 -4.80 5.70
N LYS A 120 4.79 -3.63 5.58
CA LYS A 120 4.89 -2.89 4.31
C LYS A 120 5.56 -3.72 3.20
N LYS A 121 6.65 -4.43 3.50
CA LYS A 121 7.33 -5.31 2.53
C LYS A 121 6.45 -6.47 2.10
N GLN A 122 5.76 -7.13 3.04
CA GLN A 122 4.81 -8.20 2.72
C GLN A 122 3.67 -7.68 1.84
N PHE A 123 3.17 -6.50 2.15
CA PHE A 123 2.11 -5.84 1.40
C PHE A 123 2.56 -5.49 -0.02
N ALA A 124 3.76 -4.91 -0.19
CA ALA A 124 4.36 -4.63 -1.49
C ALA A 124 4.44 -5.89 -2.36
N LYS A 125 4.98 -6.98 -1.80
CA LYS A 125 5.08 -8.26 -2.50
C LYS A 125 3.72 -8.79 -2.95
N LEU A 126 2.71 -8.69 -2.08
CA LEU A 126 1.34 -9.10 -2.41
C LEU A 126 0.76 -8.28 -3.57
N LEU A 127 0.90 -6.95 -3.56
CA LEU A 127 0.41 -6.08 -4.63
C LEU A 127 1.11 -6.34 -5.96
N LEU A 128 2.42 -6.57 -5.94
CA LEU A 128 3.18 -6.95 -7.15
C LEU A 128 2.69 -8.28 -7.72
N THR A 129 2.51 -9.31 -6.88
CA THR A 129 1.95 -10.61 -7.31
C THR A 129 0.56 -10.44 -7.93
N LEU A 130 -0.31 -9.63 -7.32
CA LEU A 130 -1.66 -9.37 -7.85
C LEU A 130 -1.62 -8.70 -9.23
N SER A 131 -0.75 -7.72 -9.41
CA SER A 131 -0.64 -7.01 -10.67
C SER A 131 0.02 -7.86 -11.76
N GLN A 132 1.13 -8.53 -11.45
CA GLN A 132 1.94 -9.24 -12.45
C GLN A 132 1.37 -10.62 -12.80
N GLU A 133 0.90 -11.38 -11.82
CA GLU A 133 0.46 -12.76 -12.02
C GLU A 133 -1.06 -12.88 -12.26
N LYS A 134 -1.87 -12.02 -11.60
CA LYS A 134 -3.33 -12.08 -11.71
C LYS A 134 -3.92 -11.00 -12.62
N GLY A 135 -3.10 -10.08 -13.13
CA GLY A 135 -3.53 -9.00 -14.01
C GLY A 135 -4.48 -8.00 -13.35
N THR A 136 -4.48 -7.92 -12.02
CA THR A 136 -5.29 -6.94 -11.28
C THR A 136 -4.69 -5.56 -11.44
N ILE A 137 -5.48 -4.58 -11.86
CA ILE A 137 -5.07 -3.18 -11.88
C ILE A 137 -5.15 -2.64 -10.45
N VAL A 138 -4.00 -2.20 -9.92
CA VAL A 138 -3.94 -1.56 -8.60
C VAL A 138 -3.82 -0.05 -8.76
N LEU A 139 -4.80 0.69 -8.24
CA LEU A 139 -4.79 2.14 -8.14
C LEU A 139 -4.65 2.52 -6.66
N MET A 140 -3.61 3.26 -6.30
CA MET A 140 -3.31 3.54 -4.91
C MET A 140 -3.02 5.02 -4.71
N THR A 141 -3.52 5.59 -3.61
CA THR A 141 -3.03 6.85 -3.06
C THR A 141 -1.99 6.56 -1.99
N THR A 142 -0.93 7.35 -1.95
CA THR A 142 0.06 7.30 -0.86
C THR A 142 0.89 8.57 -0.81
N HIS A 143 1.33 8.94 0.38
CA HIS A 143 2.36 9.95 0.60
C HIS A 143 3.75 9.32 0.84
N ASP A 144 3.84 7.97 0.90
CA ASP A 144 5.10 7.24 1.01
C ASP A 144 5.73 7.05 -0.37
N ILE A 145 6.63 7.98 -0.73
CA ILE A 145 7.29 8.01 -2.04
C ILE A 145 8.16 6.77 -2.25
N TYR A 146 8.79 6.26 -1.19
CA TYR A 146 9.63 5.06 -1.28
C TYR A 146 8.81 3.82 -1.58
N PHE A 147 7.67 3.68 -0.93
CA PHE A 147 6.72 2.61 -1.22
C PHE A 147 6.18 2.72 -2.65
N ALA A 148 5.80 3.92 -3.09
CA ALA A 148 5.36 4.15 -4.47
C ALA A 148 6.45 3.79 -5.50
N LYS A 149 7.72 4.15 -5.25
CA LYS A 149 8.86 3.80 -6.11
C LYS A 149 9.00 2.29 -6.29
N GLU A 150 8.84 1.54 -5.19
CA GLU A 150 9.05 0.09 -5.17
C GLU A 150 8.02 -0.67 -6.01
N ILE A 151 6.75 -0.25 -5.97
CA ILE A 151 5.67 -1.07 -6.52
C ILE A 151 4.94 -0.49 -7.74
N SER A 152 5.08 0.81 -8.01
CA SER A 152 4.29 1.43 -9.08
C SER A 152 4.98 1.40 -10.44
N THR A 153 4.20 1.11 -11.48
CA THR A 153 4.64 1.25 -12.87
C THR A 153 4.43 2.67 -13.38
N ARG A 154 3.44 3.38 -12.83
CA ARG A 154 3.09 4.75 -13.19
C ARG A 154 2.66 5.53 -11.97
N ILE A 155 3.09 6.78 -11.87
CA ILE A 155 2.79 7.71 -10.76
C ILE A 155 2.09 8.94 -11.33
N CYS A 156 1.11 9.43 -10.55
CA CYS A 156 0.45 10.72 -10.79
C CYS A 156 0.63 11.60 -9.56
N ILE A 157 1.26 12.78 -9.73
CA ILE A 157 1.37 13.76 -8.66
C ILE A 157 0.16 14.68 -8.72
N MET A 158 -0.56 14.76 -7.59
CA MET A 158 -1.73 15.61 -7.45
C MET A 158 -1.44 16.81 -6.53
N ARG A 159 -1.96 17.97 -6.90
CA ARG A 159 -1.94 19.18 -6.08
C ARG A 159 -3.25 19.95 -6.27
N SER A 160 -3.92 20.28 -5.17
CA SER A 160 -5.19 21.01 -5.17
C SER A 160 -6.24 20.43 -6.14
N GLY A 161 -6.41 19.11 -6.12
CA GLY A 161 -7.38 18.38 -6.95
C GLY A 161 -7.01 18.22 -8.43
N ARG A 162 -5.81 18.67 -8.84
CA ARG A 162 -5.33 18.57 -10.23
C ARG A 162 -4.11 17.66 -10.34
N ILE A 163 -4.05 16.88 -11.42
CA ILE A 163 -2.85 16.14 -11.77
C ILE A 163 -1.87 17.16 -12.39
N ILE A 164 -0.72 17.36 -11.72
CA ILE A 164 0.31 18.29 -12.17
C ILE A 164 1.43 17.59 -12.94
N GLN A 165 1.63 16.30 -12.71
CA GLN A 165 2.62 15.49 -13.40
C GLN A 165 2.22 14.02 -13.36
N GLN A 166 2.57 13.27 -14.41
CA GLN A 166 2.36 11.82 -14.46
C GLN A 166 3.43 11.16 -15.34
N GLY A 167 3.80 9.93 -14.98
CA GLY A 167 4.83 9.16 -15.69
C GLY A 167 5.33 8.00 -14.85
N SER A 168 6.39 7.34 -15.29
CA SER A 168 7.16 6.42 -14.46
C SER A 168 7.90 7.18 -13.36
N PHE A 169 8.38 6.49 -12.33
CA PHE A 169 9.19 7.13 -11.27
C PHE A 169 10.41 7.85 -11.86
N SER A 170 11.11 7.23 -12.80
CA SER A 170 12.29 7.79 -13.46
C SER A 170 12.00 9.00 -14.34
N GLU A 171 10.83 9.07 -14.98
CA GLU A 171 10.42 10.24 -15.75
C GLU A 171 10.05 11.43 -14.88
N ILE A 172 9.40 11.20 -13.74
CA ILE A 172 8.94 12.25 -12.83
C ILE A 172 10.08 12.80 -11.98
N PHE A 173 10.86 11.91 -11.36
CA PHE A 173 11.92 12.31 -10.42
C PHE A 173 13.29 12.42 -11.09
N GLY A 174 13.38 12.03 -12.37
CA GLY A 174 14.57 12.14 -13.20
C GLY A 174 15.63 11.08 -12.89
N LYS A 175 16.55 10.90 -13.85
CA LYS A 175 17.82 10.21 -13.61
C LYS A 175 18.82 11.08 -12.81
N ASN A 176 18.39 12.23 -12.35
CA ASN A 176 19.20 13.08 -11.51
C ASN A 176 19.28 12.43 -10.13
N THR A 177 20.24 11.58 -9.98
CA THR A 177 20.83 11.24 -8.69
C THR A 177 21.26 12.55 -8.04
N ARG A 178 20.32 13.26 -7.42
CA ARG A 178 20.70 14.36 -6.53
C ARG A 178 21.35 13.71 -5.33
N TRP A 179 22.60 14.02 -5.13
CA TRP A 179 23.29 13.72 -3.89
C TRP A 179 22.47 14.31 -2.74
N VAL A 180 21.95 13.47 -1.87
CA VAL A 180 21.26 13.91 -0.66
C VAL A 180 22.32 14.06 0.40
N LYS A 181 22.55 15.30 0.83
CA LYS A 181 23.47 15.58 1.94
C LYS A 181 22.75 15.34 3.25
N TYR A 182 23.15 14.32 3.97
CA TYR A 182 22.71 14.10 5.33
C TYR A 182 23.68 14.75 6.31
N ARG A 183 23.17 15.58 7.20
CA ARG A 183 23.95 16.09 8.35
C ARG A 183 23.72 15.14 9.52
N ILE A 184 24.69 14.30 9.78
CA ILE A 184 24.66 13.40 10.92
C ILE A 184 25.49 14.05 12.02
N GLY A 185 24.88 14.32 13.18
CA GLY A 185 25.61 14.80 14.34
C GLY A 185 26.28 13.59 15.03
N ILE A 186 27.57 13.40 14.77
CA ILE A 186 28.38 12.38 15.46
C ILE A 186 29.38 13.11 16.33
N SER A 187 29.54 12.66 17.57
CA SER A 187 30.59 13.13 18.45
C SER A 187 31.95 12.74 17.89
N ASN A 188 32.97 13.58 18.11
CA ASN A 188 34.34 13.24 17.70
C ASN A 188 34.83 11.90 18.30
N SER A 189 34.27 11.48 19.43
CA SER A 189 34.55 10.17 20.05
C SER A 189 34.07 8.98 19.21
N ASP A 190 33.08 9.18 18.33
CA ASP A 190 32.43 8.10 17.59
C ASP A 190 32.86 8.02 16.13
N LYS A 191 33.77 8.92 15.72
CA LYS A 191 34.30 8.98 14.34
C LYS A 191 34.94 7.66 13.90
N ASP A 192 35.78 7.09 14.74
CA ASP A 192 36.51 5.84 14.43
C ASP A 192 35.53 4.64 14.34
N ALA A 193 34.44 4.66 15.08
CA ALA A 193 33.39 3.66 15.00
C ALA A 193 32.59 3.81 13.70
N PHE A 194 32.31 5.05 13.30
CA PHE A 194 31.62 5.33 12.04
C PHE A 194 32.46 4.89 10.81
N GLU A 195 33.74 5.21 10.76
CA GLU A 195 34.64 4.81 9.67
C GLU A 195 34.75 3.28 9.55
N ARG A 196 34.74 2.57 10.67
CA ARG A 196 34.73 1.10 10.68
C ARG A 196 33.43 0.48 10.18
N LEU A 197 32.30 1.11 10.48
CA LEU A 197 30.98 0.61 10.09
C LEU A 197 30.62 0.95 8.63
N PHE A 198 31.15 2.06 8.12
CA PHE A 198 30.83 2.58 6.78
C PHE A 198 32.08 2.98 5.99
N PRO A 199 32.98 2.03 5.68
CA PRO A 199 34.29 2.32 5.07
C PRO A 199 34.20 2.96 3.67
N ASP A 200 33.10 2.74 2.96
CA ASP A 200 32.90 3.20 1.58
C ASP A 200 32.17 4.55 1.49
N LEU A 201 31.77 5.15 2.61
CA LEU A 201 31.08 6.44 2.61
C LEU A 201 32.07 7.59 2.72
N SER A 202 32.06 8.50 1.72
CA SER A 202 32.78 9.76 1.81
C SER A 202 32.03 10.75 2.70
N TYR A 203 32.75 11.44 3.58
CA TYR A 203 32.16 12.45 4.45
C TYR A 203 33.08 13.67 4.58
N GLN A 204 32.48 14.80 4.96
CA GLN A 204 33.20 16.03 5.32
C GLN A 204 32.85 16.41 6.77
N VAL A 205 33.79 16.94 7.49
CA VAL A 205 33.57 17.42 8.86
C VAL A 205 33.34 18.93 8.83
N GLU A 206 32.16 19.39 9.22
CA GLU A 206 31.81 20.78 9.38
C GLU A 206 31.25 21.02 10.78
N ASN A 207 31.86 21.94 11.56
CA ASN A 207 31.37 22.31 12.90
C ASN A 207 31.08 21.10 13.81
N GLU A 208 32.06 20.19 13.95
CA GLU A 208 31.96 18.96 14.75
C GLU A 208 30.85 17.99 14.32
N ARG A 209 30.36 18.10 13.09
CA ARG A 209 29.35 17.19 12.51
C ARG A 209 29.88 16.57 11.22
N LEU A 210 29.59 15.29 11.07
CA LEU A 210 29.85 14.58 9.81
C LEU A 210 28.74 14.91 8.80
N ILE A 211 29.15 15.35 7.62
CA ILE A 211 28.25 15.51 6.47
C ILE A 211 28.55 14.36 5.52
N VAL A 212 27.59 13.50 5.34
CA VAL A 212 27.69 12.33 4.45
C VAL A 212 26.94 12.63 3.17
N GLU A 213 27.60 12.48 2.04
CA GLU A 213 26.96 12.53 0.72
C GLU A 213 26.68 11.10 0.27
N VAL A 214 25.42 10.73 0.20
CA VAL A 214 24.99 9.40 -0.28
C VAL A 214 24.38 9.55 -1.66
N LYS A 215 24.87 8.73 -2.60
CA LYS A 215 24.29 8.62 -3.93
C LYS A 215 23.06 7.75 -3.81
N ASP A 216 21.90 8.29 -4.13
CA ASP A 216 20.68 7.51 -4.23
C ASP A 216 20.83 6.52 -5.39
N SER A 217 20.83 5.23 -5.09
CA SER A 217 21.06 4.13 -6.04
C SER A 217 19.79 3.73 -6.79
#